data_9e4684080c9c14498cd6eaf6e7d9d1bd
#
_entry.id   9e4684080c9c14498cd6eaf6e7d9d1bd
#
_cell.length_a   1.000
_cell.length_b   1.000
_cell.length_c   1.000
_cell.angle_alpha   90.00
_cell.angle_beta   90.00
_cell.angle_gamma   90.00
#
_symmetry.space_group_name_H-M   'P 1'
#
loop_
_entity.id
_entity.type
_entity.pdbx_description
1 polymer ?
#
loop_
_entity_poly.entity_id
_entity_poly.type
_entity_poly.pdbx_seq_one_letter_code
_entity_poly.pdbx_strand_id
1 'polypeptide(L)'
;MHLEYPYSVHHSIIPDNLCDEIIEQGEKLIKWDGLERRSGITHGFLMKAISSIVNTANENNGWNYVTENHDRMYYQSIGWHQYHKWRMNNKSKPSINPEKMNKISFMLSLNQVDIDYHGCYFELAYGAPWTQNYLNRFDELKKGTLIVFPSFLYYRFSPVMGGDRKIISGNLIGPAFA
;
A
#
# COMPACT_ATOMS: atom_id res chain seq x y z
N MET A 1 8.43 -2.80 21.02
CA MET A 1 9.33 -2.14 20.05
C MET A 1 8.67 -0.82 19.65
N HIS A 2 9.28 0.29 19.94
CA HIS A 2 8.79 1.62 19.53
C HIS A 2 9.59 2.02 18.29
N LEU A 3 8.93 2.26 17.15
CA LEU A 3 9.56 2.80 15.98
C LEU A 3 9.52 4.32 16.06
N GLU A 4 10.66 4.99 15.94
CA GLU A 4 10.73 6.46 15.90
C GLU A 4 10.00 6.99 14.66
N TYR A 5 10.14 6.29 13.53
CA TYR A 5 9.48 6.59 12.26
C TYR A 5 8.68 5.38 11.79
N PRO A 6 7.40 5.28 12.18
CA PRO A 6 6.59 4.11 11.86
C PRO A 6 6.16 4.02 10.39
N TYR A 7 6.22 5.11 9.64
CA TYR A 7 5.93 5.19 8.21
C TYR A 7 6.61 6.41 7.58
N SER A 8 6.64 6.45 6.26
CA SER A 8 7.03 7.66 5.51
C SER A 8 6.05 7.97 4.39
N VAL A 9 5.94 9.26 4.06
CA VAL A 9 5.04 9.77 3.02
C VAL A 9 5.87 10.51 1.98
N HIS A 10 5.69 10.15 0.72
CA HIS A 10 6.39 10.73 -0.42
C HIS A 10 5.38 11.29 -1.40
N HIS A 11 5.37 12.61 -1.58
CA HIS A 11 4.42 13.28 -2.46
C HIS A 11 4.91 13.32 -3.90
N SER A 12 3.97 13.25 -4.84
CA SER A 12 4.22 13.47 -6.28
C SER A 12 5.36 12.63 -6.85
N ILE A 13 5.43 11.34 -6.46
CA ILE A 13 6.47 10.43 -6.95
C ILE A 13 6.32 10.10 -8.44
N ILE A 14 5.12 10.28 -8.97
CA ILE A 14 4.78 10.19 -10.39
C ILE A 14 3.84 11.34 -10.77
N PRO A 15 3.88 11.82 -12.02
CA PRO A 15 2.99 12.87 -12.50
C PRO A 15 1.54 12.39 -12.64
N ASP A 16 0.61 13.32 -12.61
CA ASP A 16 -0.85 13.05 -12.65
C ASP A 16 -1.27 12.28 -13.90
N ASN A 17 -0.73 12.62 -15.06
CA ASN A 17 -1.03 11.93 -16.31
C ASN A 17 -0.64 10.45 -16.27
N LEU A 18 0.47 10.11 -15.59
CA LEU A 18 0.86 8.71 -15.42
C LEU A 18 -0.07 7.97 -14.46
N CYS A 19 -0.59 8.66 -13.43
CA CYS A 19 -1.64 8.08 -12.59
C CYS A 19 -2.88 7.71 -13.41
N ASP A 20 -3.30 8.60 -14.32
CA ASP A 20 -4.47 8.37 -15.17
C ASP A 20 -4.24 7.23 -16.17
N GLU A 21 -3.06 7.14 -16.76
CA GLU A 21 -2.67 6.00 -17.62
C GLU A 21 -2.69 4.66 -16.87
N ILE A 22 -2.17 4.64 -15.65
CA ILE A 22 -2.18 3.43 -14.80
C ILE A 22 -3.61 3.03 -14.43
N ILE A 23 -4.48 4.00 -14.14
CA ILE A 23 -5.89 3.74 -13.88
C ILE A 23 -6.54 3.11 -15.12
N GLU A 24 -6.34 3.68 -16.30
CA GLU A 24 -6.91 3.15 -17.55
C GLU A 24 -6.47 1.71 -17.81
N GLN A 25 -5.18 1.41 -17.63
CA GLN A 25 -4.65 0.06 -17.77
C GLN A 25 -5.22 -0.89 -16.72
N GLY A 26 -5.28 -0.44 -15.47
CA GLY A 26 -5.80 -1.21 -14.34
C GLY A 26 -7.27 -1.58 -14.53
N GLU A 27 -8.10 -0.62 -14.94
CA GLU A 27 -9.54 -0.85 -15.18
C GLU A 27 -9.80 -1.86 -16.31
N LYS A 28 -8.94 -1.93 -17.32
CA LYS A 28 -9.03 -2.94 -18.39
C LYS A 28 -8.70 -4.36 -17.90
N LEU A 29 -7.85 -4.48 -16.88
CA LEU A 29 -7.35 -5.76 -16.38
C LEU A 29 -8.04 -6.23 -15.10
N ILE A 30 -8.78 -5.35 -14.44
CA ILE A 30 -9.33 -5.59 -13.10
C ILE A 30 -10.33 -6.73 -13.08
N LYS A 31 -10.21 -7.60 -12.09
CA LYS A 31 -11.12 -8.71 -11.84
C LYS A 31 -11.50 -8.76 -10.37
N TRP A 32 -12.62 -9.42 -10.08
CA TRP A 32 -12.95 -9.76 -8.71
C TRP A 32 -12.04 -10.90 -8.22
N ASP A 33 -11.40 -10.68 -7.08
CA ASP A 33 -10.63 -11.68 -6.34
C ASP A 33 -11.20 -11.73 -4.92
N GLY A 34 -12.14 -12.63 -4.71
CA GLY A 34 -12.95 -12.65 -3.50
C GLY A 34 -13.83 -11.39 -3.38
N LEU A 35 -13.60 -10.59 -2.33
CA LEU A 35 -14.30 -9.33 -2.08
C LEU A 35 -13.54 -8.11 -2.62
N GLU A 36 -12.39 -8.29 -3.25
CA GLU A 36 -11.54 -7.20 -3.74
C GLU A 36 -11.56 -7.13 -5.26
N ARG A 37 -11.61 -5.91 -5.80
CA ARG A 37 -11.40 -5.65 -7.23
C ARG A 37 -9.94 -5.29 -7.42
N ARG A 38 -9.17 -6.23 -7.98
CA ARG A 38 -7.73 -6.03 -8.19
C ARG A 38 -7.21 -6.74 -9.44
N SER A 39 -6.07 -6.27 -9.93
CA SER A 39 -5.27 -6.94 -10.96
C SER A 39 -3.79 -6.79 -10.65
N GLY A 40 -3.01 -7.80 -11.03
CA GLY A 40 -1.56 -7.64 -11.09
C GLY A 40 -1.20 -6.60 -12.15
N ILE A 41 -0.24 -5.75 -11.84
CA ILE A 41 0.29 -4.76 -12.78
C ILE A 41 1.81 -4.89 -12.88
N THR A 42 2.31 -4.79 -14.11
CA THR A 42 3.74 -4.76 -14.38
C THR A 42 4.05 -3.48 -15.14
N HIS A 43 4.77 -2.58 -14.48
CA HIS A 43 5.20 -1.31 -15.07
C HIS A 43 6.64 -1.04 -14.63
N GLY A 44 7.60 -1.31 -15.53
CA GLY A 44 9.03 -1.34 -15.18
C GLY A 44 9.56 -0.03 -14.58
N PHE A 45 9.16 1.11 -15.11
CA PHE A 45 9.54 2.42 -14.55
C PHE A 45 8.97 2.61 -13.13
N LEU A 46 7.68 2.35 -12.95
CA LEU A 46 7.01 2.50 -11.65
C LEU A 46 7.62 1.58 -10.60
N MET A 47 7.89 0.33 -10.95
CA MET A 47 8.54 -0.63 -10.05
C MET A 47 9.90 -0.13 -9.59
N LYS A 48 10.74 0.38 -10.50
CA LYS A 48 12.06 0.93 -10.17
C LYS A 48 11.96 2.15 -9.27
N ALA A 49 11.08 3.09 -9.59
CA ALA A 49 10.87 4.30 -8.80
C ALA A 49 10.40 3.98 -7.37
N ILE A 50 9.40 3.12 -7.24
CA ILE A 50 8.89 2.69 -5.92
C ILE A 50 9.97 1.94 -5.15
N SER A 51 10.68 0.99 -5.76
CA SER A 51 11.76 0.24 -5.09
C SER A 51 12.84 1.14 -4.53
N SER A 52 13.27 2.13 -5.31
CA SER A 52 14.27 3.11 -4.86
C SER A 52 13.80 3.88 -3.63
N ILE A 53 12.58 4.40 -3.66
CA ILE A 53 11.99 5.16 -2.55
C ILE A 53 11.82 4.27 -1.32
N VAL A 54 11.32 3.05 -1.48
CA VAL A 54 11.10 2.12 -0.37
C VAL A 54 12.41 1.70 0.29
N ASN A 55 13.46 1.45 -0.47
CA ASN A 55 14.79 1.15 0.08
C ASN A 55 15.38 2.34 0.82
N THR A 56 15.27 3.55 0.25
CA THR A 56 15.69 4.78 0.94
C THR A 56 14.90 5.00 2.24
N ALA A 57 13.59 4.76 2.25
CA ALA A 57 12.78 4.85 3.45
C ALA A 57 13.18 3.81 4.50
N ASN A 58 13.50 2.58 4.07
CA ASN A 58 14.00 1.52 4.95
C ASN A 58 15.27 1.92 5.70
N GLU A 59 16.21 2.54 5.00
CA GLU A 59 17.46 3.04 5.58
C GLU A 59 17.24 4.27 6.46
N ASN A 60 16.59 5.31 5.93
CA ASN A 60 16.42 6.60 6.62
C ASN A 60 15.56 6.51 7.87
N ASN A 61 14.57 5.60 7.88
CA ASN A 61 13.72 5.39 9.06
C ASN A 61 14.31 4.38 10.05
N GLY A 62 15.51 3.88 9.79
CA GLY A 62 16.21 2.95 10.68
C GLY A 62 15.53 1.58 10.78
N TRP A 63 14.69 1.21 9.84
CA TRP A 63 14.07 -0.12 9.84
C TRP A 63 15.06 -1.22 9.53
N ASN A 64 15.97 -0.95 8.59
CA ASN A 64 17.12 -1.79 8.21
C ASN A 64 16.74 -3.25 7.90
N TYR A 65 15.57 -3.46 7.32
CA TYR A 65 15.18 -4.80 6.88
C TYR A 65 16.04 -5.27 5.72
N VAL A 66 16.47 -6.51 5.77
CA VAL A 66 16.99 -7.19 4.59
C VAL A 66 15.84 -7.46 3.65
N THR A 67 15.86 -6.79 2.50
CA THR A 67 14.83 -6.92 1.47
C THR A 67 15.41 -7.53 0.20
N GLU A 68 14.60 -8.34 -0.44
CA GLU A 68 14.80 -8.85 -1.78
C GLU A 68 13.84 -8.12 -2.73
N ASN A 69 13.65 -8.63 -3.93
CA ASN A 69 12.76 -8.04 -4.91
C ASN A 69 11.30 -7.98 -4.44
N HIS A 70 10.51 -7.11 -5.11
CA HIS A 70 9.06 -7.07 -4.95
C HIS A 70 8.44 -8.44 -5.21
N ASP A 71 7.46 -8.80 -4.42
CA ASP A 71 6.59 -9.93 -4.74
C ASP A 71 5.77 -9.60 -6.00
N ARG A 72 4.89 -8.63 -5.90
CA ARG A 72 4.07 -8.11 -7.02
C ARG A 72 3.49 -6.76 -6.66
N MET A 73 3.17 -5.97 -7.68
CA MET A 73 2.30 -4.80 -7.53
C MET A 73 0.89 -5.15 -7.98
N TYR A 74 -0.09 -4.59 -7.28
CA TYR A 74 -1.51 -4.75 -7.57
C TYR A 74 -2.16 -3.39 -7.74
N TYR A 75 -2.85 -3.23 -8.86
CA TYR A 75 -3.84 -2.20 -9.02
C TYR A 75 -5.11 -2.63 -8.28
N GLN A 76 -5.70 -1.73 -7.51
CA GLN A 76 -6.95 -1.96 -6.79
C GLN A 76 -7.92 -0.81 -7.00
N SER A 77 -9.19 -1.15 -7.18
CA SER A 77 -10.31 -0.23 -7.19
C SER A 77 -11.21 -0.55 -6.00
N ILE A 78 -11.32 0.39 -5.07
CA ILE A 78 -12.08 0.26 -3.83
C ILE A 78 -13.30 1.16 -3.96
N GLY A 79 -14.46 0.56 -4.20
CA GLY A 79 -15.71 1.26 -4.44
C GLY A 79 -16.74 1.08 -3.33
N TRP A 80 -17.95 1.58 -3.60
CA TRP A 80 -19.10 1.46 -2.72
C TRP A 80 -19.30 -0.01 -2.30
N HIS A 81 -19.65 -0.21 -1.02
CA HIS A 81 -19.79 -1.52 -0.36
C HIS A 81 -18.48 -2.29 -0.11
N GLN A 82 -17.34 -1.72 -0.47
CA GLN A 82 -16.06 -2.30 -0.12
C GLN A 82 -15.47 -1.52 1.06
N TYR A 83 -15.10 -2.22 2.09
CA TYR A 83 -14.26 -1.72 3.16
C TYR A 83 -13.27 -2.81 3.55
N HIS A 84 -12.10 -2.37 3.93
CA HIS A 84 -11.07 -3.28 4.34
C HIS A 84 -11.00 -3.31 5.87
N LYS A 85 -11.20 -4.48 6.45
CA LYS A 85 -10.95 -4.69 7.88
C LYS A 85 -9.48 -4.42 8.18
N TRP A 86 -9.20 -4.14 9.45
CA TRP A 86 -7.83 -4.08 9.93
C TRP A 86 -7.07 -5.36 9.60
N ARG A 87 -5.93 -5.23 8.95
CA ARG A 87 -5.08 -6.34 8.53
C ARG A 87 -3.60 -5.96 8.55
N MET A 88 -2.73 -6.95 8.60
CA MET A 88 -1.29 -6.84 8.41
C MET A 88 -0.89 -7.58 7.14
N ASN A 89 0.18 -7.10 6.51
CA ASN A 89 0.74 -7.75 5.32
C ASN A 89 1.93 -8.66 5.63
N ASN A 90 2.31 -8.85 6.88
CA ASN A 90 3.50 -9.61 7.27
C ASN A 90 3.44 -11.12 6.97
N LYS A 91 2.27 -11.65 6.64
CA LYS A 91 2.11 -13.07 6.32
C LYS A 91 2.61 -13.35 4.91
N SER A 92 3.70 -14.15 4.81
CA SER A 92 3.96 -14.84 3.55
C SER A 92 2.79 -15.77 3.24
N LYS A 93 2.43 -15.91 1.96
CA LYS A 93 1.56 -17.03 1.59
C LYS A 93 2.39 -18.30 1.80
N PRO A 94 2.00 -19.20 2.73
CA PRO A 94 2.79 -20.43 3.04
C PRO A 94 3.03 -21.32 1.82
N SER A 95 2.26 -21.10 0.76
CA SER A 95 2.31 -21.90 -0.48
C SER A 95 3.48 -21.56 -1.42
N ILE A 96 4.21 -20.45 -1.21
CA ILE A 96 5.24 -20.02 -2.17
C ILE A 96 6.65 -20.18 -1.60
N ASN A 97 6.92 -19.69 -0.41
CA ASN A 97 8.19 -19.90 0.28
C ASN A 97 8.02 -19.58 1.78
N PRO A 98 8.05 -20.59 2.67
CA PRO A 98 7.89 -20.40 4.11
C PRO A 98 9.06 -19.64 4.75
N GLU A 99 10.20 -19.53 4.06
CA GLU A 99 11.38 -18.82 4.55
C GLU A 99 11.35 -17.33 4.27
N LYS A 100 10.36 -16.84 3.52
CA LYS A 100 10.21 -15.43 3.15
C LYS A 100 8.93 -14.84 3.69
N MET A 101 9.00 -13.58 4.07
CA MET A 101 7.84 -12.81 4.52
C MET A 101 7.88 -11.38 3.95
N ASN A 102 6.73 -10.73 3.92
CA ASN A 102 6.67 -9.32 3.58
C ASN A 102 7.30 -8.50 4.71
N LYS A 103 8.24 -7.65 4.37
CA LYS A 103 8.97 -6.78 5.30
C LYS A 103 8.44 -5.35 5.27
N ILE A 104 8.27 -4.81 4.09
CA ILE A 104 7.82 -3.43 3.87
C ILE A 104 6.64 -3.45 2.91
N SER A 105 5.60 -2.74 3.27
CA SER A 105 4.41 -2.51 2.45
C SER A 105 4.39 -1.09 1.93
N PHE A 106 3.78 -0.89 0.78
CA PHE A 106 3.55 0.43 0.23
C PHE A 106 2.16 0.56 -0.40
N MET A 107 1.67 1.79 -0.45
CA MET A 107 0.44 2.17 -1.10
C MET A 107 0.65 3.49 -1.83
N LEU A 108 0.40 3.49 -3.14
CA LEU A 108 0.44 4.66 -4.01
C LEU A 108 -0.99 5.07 -4.35
N SER A 109 -1.34 6.31 -4.05
CA SER A 109 -2.65 6.90 -4.40
C SER A 109 -2.64 7.36 -5.85
N LEU A 110 -3.57 6.85 -6.66
CA LEU A 110 -3.68 7.20 -8.08
C LEU A 110 -4.74 8.27 -8.34
N ASN A 111 -5.68 8.46 -7.42
CA ASN A 111 -6.69 9.50 -7.47
C ASN A 111 -6.85 10.19 -6.12
N GLN A 112 -7.66 11.23 -6.06
CA GLN A 112 -7.66 12.17 -4.95
C GLN A 112 -8.99 12.14 -4.17
N VAL A 113 -8.87 12.12 -2.83
CA VAL A 113 -10.02 12.26 -1.92
C VAL A 113 -10.70 13.62 -2.11
N ASP A 114 -12.02 13.62 -1.94
CA ASP A 114 -12.92 14.77 -2.10
C ASP A 114 -13.01 15.40 -3.52
N ILE A 115 -12.30 14.81 -4.48
CA ILE A 115 -12.41 15.10 -5.91
C ILE A 115 -12.94 13.88 -6.66
N ASP A 116 -12.26 12.75 -6.56
CA ASP A 116 -12.58 11.54 -7.32
C ASP A 116 -13.41 10.54 -6.49
N TYR A 117 -13.26 10.58 -5.16
CA TYR A 117 -13.98 9.73 -4.21
C TYR A 117 -14.14 10.41 -2.85
N HIS A 118 -15.06 9.92 -2.03
CA HIS A 118 -15.32 10.40 -0.67
C HIS A 118 -15.17 9.27 0.35
N GLY A 119 -14.64 9.59 1.54
CA GLY A 119 -14.33 8.59 2.55
C GLY A 119 -13.12 7.76 2.15
N CYS A 120 -13.15 6.46 2.44
CA CYS A 120 -12.08 5.52 2.09
C CYS A 120 -10.68 5.97 2.54
N TYR A 121 -10.59 6.54 3.73
CA TYR A 121 -9.33 7.02 4.28
C TYR A 121 -8.40 5.86 4.58
N PHE A 122 -7.13 6.04 4.28
CA PHE A 122 -6.10 5.09 4.67
C PHE A 122 -5.71 5.31 6.13
N GLU A 123 -5.69 4.26 6.91
CA GLU A 123 -5.41 4.32 8.33
C GLU A 123 -4.34 3.30 8.71
N LEU A 124 -3.41 3.72 9.59
CA LEU A 124 -2.37 2.88 10.18
C LEU A 124 -2.56 2.76 11.69
N ALA A 125 -2.25 1.59 12.25
CA ALA A 125 -2.24 1.34 13.68
C ALA A 125 -1.03 0.50 14.09
N TYR A 126 -0.46 0.85 15.24
CA TYR A 126 0.62 0.13 15.89
C TYR A 126 0.06 -0.90 16.86
N GLY A 127 0.40 -2.17 16.65
CA GLY A 127 -0.21 -3.24 17.44
C GLY A 127 -1.66 -3.52 17.05
N ALA A 128 -2.36 -4.31 17.84
CA ALA A 128 -3.74 -4.65 17.55
C ALA A 128 -4.65 -3.40 17.63
N PRO A 129 -5.53 -3.16 16.64
CA PRO A 129 -6.36 -1.96 16.59
C PRO A 129 -7.23 -1.72 17.82
N TRP A 130 -7.63 -2.80 18.49
CA TRP A 130 -8.43 -2.72 19.73
C TRP A 130 -7.64 -2.28 20.97
N THR A 131 -6.32 -2.14 20.86
CA THR A 131 -5.48 -1.58 21.94
C THR A 131 -5.38 -0.06 21.88
N GLN A 132 -6.08 0.60 20.96
CA GLN A 132 -6.08 2.04 20.73
C GLN A 132 -4.72 2.63 20.32
N ASN A 133 -3.80 1.83 19.85
CA ASN A 133 -2.50 2.27 19.32
C ASN A 133 -2.64 2.77 17.88
N TYR A 134 -3.55 3.72 17.68
CA TYR A 134 -3.78 4.35 16.40
C TYR A 134 -2.60 5.26 16.05
N LEU A 135 -2.03 5.09 14.86
CA LEU A 135 -0.89 5.89 14.43
C LEU A 135 -1.32 7.13 13.65
N ASN A 136 -2.08 6.92 12.58
CA ASN A 136 -2.50 8.00 11.72
C ASN A 136 -3.66 7.60 10.81
N ARG A 137 -4.44 8.60 10.45
CA ARG A 137 -5.41 8.57 9.38
C ARG A 137 -5.03 9.62 8.35
N PHE A 138 -4.93 9.21 7.11
CA PHE A 138 -4.55 10.08 6.01
C PHE A 138 -5.80 10.65 5.34
N ASP A 139 -6.18 11.85 5.73
CA ASP A 139 -7.40 12.52 5.26
C ASP A 139 -7.20 13.19 3.89
N GLU A 140 -5.96 13.61 3.56
CA GLU A 140 -5.67 14.37 2.35
C GLU A 140 -4.59 13.69 1.51
N LEU A 141 -4.93 12.61 0.82
CA LEU A 141 -4.03 11.95 -0.11
C LEU A 141 -4.24 12.43 -1.54
N LYS A 142 -3.24 13.12 -2.08
CA LYS A 142 -3.21 13.58 -3.47
C LYS A 142 -2.73 12.47 -4.41
N LYS A 143 -3.03 12.62 -5.70
CA LYS A 143 -2.46 11.78 -6.77
C LYS A 143 -0.93 11.71 -6.64
N GLY A 144 -0.36 10.54 -6.91
CA GLY A 144 1.09 10.34 -6.88
C GLY A 144 1.70 10.29 -5.47
N THR A 145 0.89 10.27 -4.40
CA THR A 145 1.41 10.13 -3.03
C THR A 145 1.62 8.67 -2.69
N LEU A 146 2.86 8.33 -2.30
CA LEU A 146 3.27 7.01 -1.84
C LEU A 146 3.41 7.01 -0.32
N ILE A 147 2.77 6.05 0.34
CA ILE A 147 2.98 5.74 1.75
C ILE A 147 3.74 4.42 1.84
N VAL A 148 4.82 4.44 2.64
CA VAL A 148 5.69 3.28 2.90
C VAL A 148 5.67 2.98 4.38
N PHE A 149 5.49 1.72 4.75
CA PHE A 149 5.38 1.30 6.14
C PHE A 149 5.81 -0.16 6.35
N PRO A 150 6.30 -0.54 7.53
CA PRO A 150 6.60 -1.92 7.87
C PRO A 150 5.37 -2.82 7.76
N SER A 151 5.52 -4.00 7.15
CA SER A 151 4.38 -4.91 6.88
C SER A 151 3.70 -5.49 8.13
N PHE A 152 4.29 -5.34 9.31
CA PHE A 152 3.70 -5.76 10.57
C PHE A 152 2.75 -4.73 11.19
N LEU A 153 2.69 -3.50 10.63
CA LEU A 153 1.68 -2.53 11.04
C LEU A 153 0.30 -2.94 10.54
N TYR A 154 -0.71 -2.71 11.38
CA TYR A 154 -2.09 -2.83 10.96
C TYR A 154 -2.48 -1.66 10.09
N TYR A 155 -3.19 -1.93 9.02
CA TYR A 155 -3.77 -0.92 8.15
C TYR A 155 -5.19 -1.30 7.73
N ARG A 156 -5.94 -0.30 7.33
CA ARG A 156 -7.24 -0.49 6.68
C ARG A 156 -7.56 0.69 5.77
N PHE A 157 -8.60 0.49 4.97
CA PHE A 157 -9.34 1.57 4.33
C PHE A 157 -10.70 1.70 5.03
N SER A 158 -11.05 2.93 5.45
CA SER A 158 -12.38 3.20 5.99
C SER A 158 -13.45 3.01 4.90
N PRO A 159 -14.74 2.95 5.25
CA PRO A 159 -15.81 2.79 4.25
C PRO A 159 -15.77 3.89 3.18
N VAL A 160 -16.05 3.48 1.94
CA VAL A 160 -16.23 4.39 0.81
C VAL A 160 -17.62 5.03 0.92
N MET A 161 -17.69 6.35 0.83
CA MET A 161 -18.94 7.12 0.89
C MET A 161 -19.43 7.55 -0.50
N GLY A 162 -18.57 7.54 -1.50
CA GLY A 162 -18.90 7.85 -2.89
C GLY A 162 -17.68 7.75 -3.79
N GLY A 163 -17.88 7.45 -5.07
CA GLY A 163 -16.79 7.21 -6.02
C GLY A 163 -15.99 5.95 -5.73
N ASP A 164 -14.89 5.79 -6.43
CA ASP A 164 -13.98 4.65 -6.25
C ASP A 164 -12.55 5.15 -5.99
N ARG A 165 -11.94 4.70 -4.92
CA ARG A 165 -10.53 4.93 -4.68
C ARG A 165 -9.67 4.00 -5.54
N LYS A 166 -8.68 4.57 -6.23
CA LYS A 166 -7.74 3.85 -7.10
C LYS A 166 -6.34 3.89 -6.50
N ILE A 167 -5.72 2.73 -6.35
CA ILE A 167 -4.38 2.61 -5.75
C ILE A 167 -3.53 1.56 -6.47
N ILE A 168 -2.21 1.72 -6.30
CA ILE A 168 -1.25 0.62 -6.43
C ILE A 168 -0.80 0.23 -5.03
N SER A 169 -0.72 -1.07 -4.77
CA SER A 169 -0.17 -1.60 -3.52
C SER A 169 0.80 -2.74 -3.79
N GLY A 170 1.69 -2.97 -2.86
CA GLY A 170 2.65 -4.07 -2.94
C GLY A 170 3.51 -4.19 -1.71
N ASN A 171 4.42 -5.15 -1.74
CA ASN A 171 5.31 -5.44 -0.63
C ASN A 171 6.72 -5.76 -1.12
N LEU A 172 7.73 -5.39 -0.34
CA LEU A 172 9.06 -5.96 -0.43
C LEU A 172 9.15 -7.17 0.50
N ILE A 173 9.68 -8.25 -0.04
CA ILE A 173 9.88 -9.48 0.70
C ILE A 173 11.32 -9.59 1.21
N GLY A 174 11.53 -10.40 2.22
CA GLY A 174 12.84 -10.72 2.75
C GLY A 174 12.79 -12.00 3.58
N PRO A 175 13.94 -12.44 4.14
CA PRO A 175 14.00 -13.61 4.97
C PRO A 175 13.05 -13.54 6.16
N ALA A 176 12.37 -14.64 6.51
CA ALA A 176 11.43 -14.67 7.64
C ALA A 176 12.14 -14.37 8.97
N PHE A 177 13.36 -14.82 9.10
CA PHE A 177 14.18 -14.73 10.32
C PHE A 177 15.50 -14.01 10.00
N ALA A 178 15.48 -12.70 9.83
CA ALA A 178 16.68 -11.88 9.69
C ALA A 178 16.44 -10.49 10.33
#